data_73fd668332a014afb6c042bf598dca77
#
_entry.id   73fd668332a014afb6c042bf598dca77
#
_cell.length_a   1.000
_cell.length_b   1.000
_cell.length_c   1.000
_cell.angle_alpha   90.00
_cell.angle_beta   90.00
_cell.angle_gamma   90.00
#
_symmetry.space_group_name_H-M   'P 1'
#
loop_
_entity.id
_entity.type
_entity.pdbx_description
1 polymer ?
#
loop_
_entity_poly.entity_id
_entity_poly.type
_entity_poly.pdbx_seq_one_letter_code
_entity_poly.pdbx_strand_id
1 'polypeptide(L)'
;PDIYIGGDARMGPSSIIAAEADGRSAAKSMLAKLGMALPEADYQALAPDAASLLRRGEILFSLDPSSQSAGGPDFAAREAERCLACDSACLRCVEVCPNRANVVIETPGPFRQWSQIVHLDRFCNECGNCGFFCPYEGEPYKDKATLFDTAEELEASNNPGFAFVADGLPSLTLRTAPGRRPFSLDYSAWNGANSPPGSTAMVALARELYRNHSYLLEKSP
;
A
#
# COMPACT_ATOMS: atom_id res chain seq x y z
N PRO A 1 -30.58 -23.48 10.04
CA PRO A 1 -29.91 -22.75 11.12
C PRO A 1 -29.36 -21.43 10.58
N ASP A 2 -29.43 -20.38 11.40
CA ASP A 2 -29.01 -19.03 11.04
C ASP A 2 -27.68 -18.64 11.69
N ILE A 3 -26.95 -19.64 12.19
CA ILE A 3 -25.66 -19.48 12.84
C ILE A 3 -24.61 -20.15 11.96
N TYR A 4 -23.55 -19.39 11.68
CA TYR A 4 -22.38 -19.85 10.93
C TYR A 4 -21.14 -19.71 11.81
N ILE A 5 -20.24 -20.66 11.71
CA ILE A 5 -18.97 -20.67 12.44
C ILE A 5 -17.86 -20.90 11.41
N GLY A 6 -16.77 -20.17 11.56
CA GLY A 6 -15.60 -20.31 10.69
C GLY A 6 -14.28 -20.04 11.42
N GLY A 7 -13.19 -20.35 10.76
CA GLY A 7 -11.86 -20.20 11.28
C GLY A 7 -11.54 -21.11 12.46
N ASP A 8 -10.68 -20.65 13.34
CA ASP A 8 -10.22 -21.41 14.51
C ASP A 8 -11.34 -21.83 15.45
N ALA A 9 -12.44 -21.10 15.45
CA ALA A 9 -13.63 -21.45 16.26
C ALA A 9 -14.29 -22.76 15.80
N ARG A 10 -14.13 -23.15 14.52
CA ARG A 10 -14.67 -24.38 13.95
C ARG A 10 -13.61 -25.49 13.87
N MET A 11 -12.40 -25.14 13.45
CA MET A 11 -11.35 -26.09 13.10
C MET A 11 -10.35 -26.32 14.24
N GLY A 12 -10.35 -25.47 15.27
CA GLY A 12 -9.28 -25.37 16.25
C GLY A 12 -8.12 -24.53 15.74
N PRO A 13 -7.13 -24.24 16.57
CA PRO A 13 -5.95 -23.44 16.19
C PRO A 13 -5.25 -24.00 14.96
N SER A 14 -5.10 -23.18 13.95
CA SER A 14 -4.48 -23.57 12.67
C SER A 14 -3.68 -22.41 12.06
N SER A 15 -3.31 -22.51 10.79
CA SER A 15 -2.65 -21.42 10.10
C SER A 15 -3.64 -20.29 9.75
N ILE A 16 -3.13 -19.06 9.65
CA ILE A 16 -3.91 -17.88 9.21
C ILE A 16 -4.59 -18.17 7.87
N ILE A 17 -3.89 -18.82 6.95
CA ILE A 17 -4.42 -19.18 5.62
C ILE A 17 -5.61 -20.17 5.75
N ALA A 18 -5.52 -21.13 6.64
CA ALA A 18 -6.60 -22.10 6.84
C ALA A 18 -7.82 -21.44 7.50
N ALA A 19 -7.60 -20.56 8.48
CA ALA A 19 -8.67 -19.79 9.13
C ALA A 19 -9.38 -18.87 8.14
N GLU A 20 -8.64 -18.20 7.26
CA GLU A 20 -9.20 -17.35 6.19
C GLU A 20 -10.00 -18.16 5.18
N ALA A 21 -9.48 -19.29 4.71
CA ALA A 21 -10.17 -20.17 3.77
C ALA A 21 -11.49 -20.69 4.33
N ASP A 22 -11.51 -21.03 5.62
CA ASP A 22 -12.72 -21.51 6.30
C ASP A 22 -13.73 -20.38 6.50
N GLY A 23 -13.30 -19.20 6.90
CA GLY A 23 -14.15 -18.00 6.97
C GLY A 23 -14.77 -17.65 5.62
N ARG A 24 -14.02 -17.77 4.53
CA ARG A 24 -14.52 -17.59 3.17
C ARG A 24 -15.58 -18.63 2.79
N SER A 25 -15.42 -19.87 3.24
CA SER A 25 -16.42 -20.92 3.04
C SER A 25 -17.72 -20.62 3.78
N ALA A 26 -17.63 -20.14 5.01
CA ALA A 26 -18.80 -19.70 5.78
C ALA A 26 -19.52 -18.53 5.10
N ALA A 27 -18.78 -17.54 4.61
CA ALA A 27 -19.34 -16.41 3.86
C ALA A 27 -20.04 -16.84 2.57
N LYS A 28 -19.49 -17.79 1.82
CA LYS A 28 -20.15 -18.38 0.65
C LYS A 28 -21.49 -19.03 1.00
N SER A 29 -21.54 -19.73 2.13
CA SER A 29 -22.76 -20.38 2.59
C SER A 29 -23.83 -19.37 3.01
N MET A 30 -23.43 -18.26 3.64
CA MET A 30 -24.34 -17.15 4.00
C MET A 30 -24.92 -16.49 2.74
N LEU A 31 -24.08 -16.17 1.78
CA LEU A 31 -24.50 -15.55 0.53
C LEU A 31 -25.41 -16.42 -0.29
N ALA A 32 -25.10 -17.73 -0.39
CA ALA A 32 -25.96 -18.69 -1.07
C ALA A 32 -27.37 -18.74 -0.46
N LYS A 33 -27.47 -18.66 0.87
CA LYS A 33 -28.76 -18.58 1.56
C LYS A 33 -29.55 -17.31 1.26
N LEU A 34 -28.84 -16.20 1.02
CA LEU A 34 -29.43 -14.92 0.62
C LEU A 34 -29.71 -14.81 -0.88
N GLY A 35 -29.47 -15.88 -1.66
CA GLY A 35 -29.61 -15.86 -3.11
C GLY A 35 -28.53 -15.03 -3.82
N MET A 36 -27.42 -14.78 -3.15
CA MET A 36 -26.29 -14.01 -3.66
C MET A 36 -25.10 -14.96 -3.94
N ALA A 37 -24.26 -14.59 -4.90
CA ALA A 37 -22.99 -15.27 -5.16
C ALA A 37 -21.83 -14.31 -4.83
N LEU A 38 -20.74 -14.87 -4.29
CA LEU A 38 -19.47 -14.12 -4.28
C LEU A 38 -19.03 -13.89 -5.73
N PRO A 39 -18.59 -12.70 -6.10
CA PRO A 39 -17.89 -12.52 -7.36
C PRO A 39 -16.74 -13.52 -7.41
N GLU A 40 -16.68 -14.34 -8.45
CA GLU A 40 -15.47 -15.09 -8.71
C GLU A 40 -14.37 -14.07 -9.02
N ALA A 41 -13.38 -14.01 -8.16
CA ALA A 41 -12.18 -13.29 -8.49
C ALA A 41 -11.53 -14.04 -9.65
N ASP A 42 -11.42 -13.39 -10.79
CA ASP A 42 -10.70 -13.91 -11.95
C ASP A 42 -9.20 -13.88 -11.63
N TYR A 43 -8.78 -14.78 -10.75
CA TYR A 43 -7.38 -15.06 -10.55
C TYR A 43 -6.93 -15.88 -11.75
N GLN A 44 -6.54 -15.23 -12.82
CA GLN A 44 -5.60 -15.84 -13.72
C GLN A 44 -4.31 -16.06 -12.91
N ALA A 45 -4.24 -17.24 -12.31
CA ALA A 45 -2.98 -17.70 -11.74
C ALA A 45 -1.99 -17.72 -12.90
N LEU A 46 -1.14 -16.71 -12.98
CA LEU A 46 0.07 -16.79 -13.78
C LEU A 46 0.80 -18.01 -13.22
N ALA A 47 0.71 -19.13 -13.97
CA ALA A 47 1.49 -20.30 -13.63
C ALA A 47 2.97 -19.89 -13.80
N PRO A 48 3.71 -19.67 -12.71
CA PRO A 48 5.09 -19.25 -12.85
C PRO A 48 5.85 -20.40 -13.51
N ASP A 49 6.69 -20.07 -14.46
CA ASP A 49 7.62 -21.04 -15.03
C ASP A 49 8.50 -21.61 -13.89
N ALA A 50 8.26 -22.89 -13.57
CA ALA A 50 8.93 -23.55 -12.45
C ALA A 50 10.46 -23.53 -12.60
N ALA A 51 10.98 -23.59 -13.82
CA ALA A 51 12.42 -23.51 -14.07
C ALA A 51 12.96 -22.10 -13.79
N SER A 52 12.19 -21.06 -14.06
CA SER A 52 12.55 -19.70 -13.72
C SER A 52 12.54 -19.46 -12.21
N LEU A 53 11.54 -19.99 -11.49
CA LEU A 53 11.47 -19.90 -10.03
C LEU A 53 12.62 -20.64 -9.35
N LEU A 54 12.96 -21.84 -9.83
CA LEU A 54 14.09 -22.60 -9.30
C LEU A 54 15.41 -21.84 -9.49
N ARG A 55 15.66 -21.28 -10.66
CA ARG A 55 16.85 -20.47 -10.92
C ARG A 55 16.91 -19.23 -10.01
N ARG A 56 15.80 -18.59 -9.74
CA ARG A 56 15.71 -17.44 -8.84
C ARG A 56 15.90 -17.83 -7.37
N GLY A 57 15.56 -19.06 -7.00
CA GLY A 57 15.74 -19.63 -5.67
C GLY A 57 17.13 -20.21 -5.41
N GLU A 58 17.98 -20.36 -6.44
CA GLU A 58 19.34 -20.88 -6.25
C GLU A 58 20.17 -19.93 -5.40
N ILE A 59 20.67 -20.47 -4.28
CA ILE A 59 21.66 -19.75 -3.47
C ILE A 59 23.00 -19.87 -4.17
N LEU A 60 23.52 -18.77 -4.73
CA LEU A 60 24.88 -18.71 -5.23
C LEU A 60 25.84 -18.68 -4.03
N PHE A 61 26.49 -19.79 -3.77
CA PHE A 61 27.43 -19.97 -2.63
C PHE A 61 28.74 -19.19 -2.77
N SER A 62 28.93 -18.32 -3.72
CA SER A 62 30.16 -17.54 -3.84
C SER A 62 30.05 -16.16 -3.22
N LEU A 63 29.60 -16.08 -1.99
CA LEU A 63 29.78 -14.87 -1.17
C LEU A 63 31.11 -14.89 -0.42
N ASP A 64 32.10 -15.70 -0.87
CA ASP A 64 33.47 -15.56 -0.38
C ASP A 64 34.06 -14.28 -0.99
N PRO A 65 34.27 -13.22 -0.17
CA PRO A 65 34.86 -11.97 -0.67
C PRO A 65 36.28 -12.15 -1.22
N SER A 66 36.92 -13.28 -0.93
CA SER A 66 38.24 -13.64 -1.40
C SER A 66 38.23 -14.34 -2.77
N SER A 67 37.08 -14.79 -3.24
CA SER A 67 36.99 -15.36 -4.59
C SER A 67 36.96 -14.24 -5.63
N GLN A 68 37.94 -14.25 -6.55
CA GLN A 68 38.05 -13.28 -7.63
C GLN A 68 36.83 -13.24 -8.59
N SER A 69 35.88 -14.15 -8.42
CA SER A 69 34.62 -14.22 -9.15
C SER A 69 33.48 -13.43 -8.49
N ALA A 70 33.67 -12.92 -7.28
CA ALA A 70 32.64 -12.29 -6.47
C ALA A 70 32.43 -10.78 -6.75
N GLY A 71 32.85 -10.24 -7.85
CA GLY A 71 32.75 -8.79 -8.09
C GLY A 71 32.79 -8.33 -9.53
N GLY A 72 32.73 -9.21 -10.51
CA GLY A 72 32.71 -8.82 -11.93
C GLY A 72 31.33 -8.32 -12.38
N PRO A 73 31.28 -7.58 -13.52
CA PRO A 73 30.02 -7.11 -14.10
C PRO A 73 29.02 -8.26 -14.35
N ASP A 74 29.50 -9.46 -14.66
CA ASP A 74 28.67 -10.64 -14.85
C ASP A 74 28.00 -11.13 -13.54
N PHE A 75 28.63 -10.90 -12.39
CA PHE A 75 28.02 -11.24 -11.10
C PHE A 75 26.83 -10.35 -10.81
N ALA A 76 26.97 -9.04 -10.97
CA ALA A 76 25.89 -8.10 -10.76
C ALA A 76 24.70 -8.36 -11.71
N ALA A 77 24.97 -8.70 -12.97
CA ALA A 77 23.94 -9.06 -13.95
C ALA A 77 23.19 -10.33 -13.53
N ARG A 78 23.91 -11.39 -13.13
CA ARG A 78 23.30 -12.64 -12.67
C ARG A 78 22.48 -12.47 -11.39
N GLU A 79 22.97 -11.67 -10.44
CA GLU A 79 22.18 -11.37 -9.23
C GLU A 79 20.94 -10.52 -9.54
N ALA A 80 21.03 -9.63 -10.52
CA ALA A 80 19.88 -8.88 -11.01
C ALA A 80 18.83 -9.79 -11.69
N GLU A 81 19.25 -10.82 -12.42
CA GLU A 81 18.35 -11.82 -13.01
C GLU A 81 17.59 -12.66 -11.98
N ARG A 82 18.13 -12.76 -10.77
CA ARG A 82 17.45 -13.42 -9.62
C ARG A 82 16.38 -12.53 -8.99
N CYS A 83 16.36 -11.25 -9.33
CA CYS A 83 15.34 -10.35 -8.87
C CYS A 83 13.96 -10.88 -9.27
N LEU A 84 13.07 -11.05 -8.29
CA LEU A 84 11.70 -11.51 -8.52
C LEU A 84 10.85 -10.45 -9.25
N ALA A 85 11.48 -9.34 -9.66
CA ALA A 85 10.80 -8.20 -10.28
C ALA A 85 9.55 -7.82 -9.47
N CYS A 86 9.71 -7.76 -8.15
CA CYS A 86 8.60 -7.43 -7.27
C CYS A 86 8.03 -6.05 -7.58
N ASP A 87 8.71 -5.24 -8.39
CA ASP A 87 8.36 -3.90 -8.88
C ASP A 87 7.66 -2.99 -7.85
N SER A 88 7.57 -3.49 -6.65
CA SER A 88 6.86 -2.86 -5.56
C SER A 88 7.84 -2.26 -4.56
N ALA A 89 7.48 -1.12 -4.04
CA ALA A 89 8.08 -0.60 -2.82
C ALA A 89 8.00 -1.69 -1.73
N CYS A 90 8.91 -1.60 -0.74
CA CYS A 90 8.78 -2.41 0.46
C CYS A 90 7.39 -2.17 1.08
N LEU A 91 6.60 -3.23 1.25
CA LEU A 91 5.24 -3.17 1.78
C LEU A 91 5.15 -3.51 3.27
N ARG A 92 6.28 -3.63 3.96
CA ARG A 92 6.30 -4.06 5.36
C ARG A 92 5.39 -3.23 6.25
N CYS A 93 5.37 -1.92 6.10
CA CYS A 93 4.51 -1.04 6.89
C CYS A 93 3.00 -1.24 6.61
N VAL A 94 2.65 -1.72 5.44
CA VAL A 94 1.26 -2.10 5.08
C VAL A 94 0.89 -3.41 5.76
N GLU A 95 1.78 -4.42 5.69
CA GLU A 95 1.55 -5.76 6.22
C GLU A 95 1.40 -5.79 7.75
N VAL A 96 2.26 -5.04 8.45
CA VAL A 96 2.32 -5.06 9.92
C VAL A 96 1.35 -4.08 10.59
N CYS A 97 0.64 -3.27 9.86
CA CYS A 97 -0.30 -2.29 10.43
C CYS A 97 -1.59 -2.99 10.90
N PRO A 98 -1.86 -3.08 12.20
CA PRO A 98 -3.05 -3.77 12.71
C PRO A 98 -4.35 -3.04 12.32
N ASN A 99 -4.27 -1.72 12.14
CA ASN A 99 -5.41 -0.87 11.83
C ASN A 99 -5.60 -0.61 10.33
N ARG A 100 -4.74 -1.21 9.48
CA ARG A 100 -4.77 -0.96 8.03
C ARG A 100 -4.62 0.51 7.64
N ALA A 101 -3.92 1.30 8.47
CA ALA A 101 -3.69 2.72 8.21
C ALA A 101 -2.71 2.99 7.05
N ASN A 102 -1.91 2.02 6.64
CA ASN A 102 -1.06 2.14 5.47
C ASN A 102 -1.65 1.33 4.33
N VAL A 103 -1.88 1.96 3.19
CA VAL A 103 -2.46 1.33 1.99
C VAL A 103 -1.57 1.53 0.79
N VAL A 104 -1.57 0.56 -0.11
CA VAL A 104 -0.88 0.65 -1.40
C VAL A 104 -1.88 1.11 -2.44
N ILE A 105 -1.50 2.08 -3.24
CA ILE A 105 -2.27 2.50 -4.41
C ILE A 105 -1.38 2.43 -5.65
N GLU A 106 -1.97 2.04 -6.77
CA GLU A 106 -1.30 2.10 -8.07
C GLU A 106 -1.22 3.56 -8.53
N THR A 107 -0.07 3.95 -9.06
CA THR A 107 0.20 5.33 -9.45
C THR A 107 0.84 5.38 -10.83
N PRO A 108 0.05 5.28 -11.89
CA PRO A 108 0.57 5.53 -13.23
C PRO A 108 0.93 7.02 -13.34
N GLY A 109 2.20 7.35 -13.42
CA GLY A 109 2.56 8.76 -13.51
C GLY A 109 4.02 9.05 -13.18
N PRO A 110 4.36 10.21 -12.60
CA PRO A 110 5.73 10.68 -12.49
C PRO A 110 6.60 9.94 -11.46
N PHE A 111 6.11 8.85 -10.91
CA PHE A 111 6.82 8.04 -9.91
C PHE A 111 7.74 7.03 -10.58
N ARG A 112 8.88 6.75 -9.93
CA ARG A 112 9.78 5.67 -10.38
C ARG A 112 9.16 4.28 -10.21
N GLN A 113 8.26 4.16 -9.25
CA GLN A 113 7.55 2.92 -8.93
C GLN A 113 6.09 3.07 -9.31
N TRP A 114 5.51 2.01 -9.80
CA TRP A 114 4.12 1.93 -10.23
C TRP A 114 3.11 1.99 -9.07
N SER A 115 3.59 1.86 -7.83
CA SER A 115 2.75 1.96 -6.63
C SER A 115 3.36 2.89 -5.59
N GLN A 116 2.50 3.51 -4.79
CA GLN A 116 2.87 4.33 -3.65
C GLN A 116 2.11 3.88 -2.41
N ILE A 117 2.69 4.14 -1.23
CA ILE A 117 2.04 3.90 0.04
C ILE A 117 1.46 5.22 0.52
N VAL A 118 0.17 5.19 0.83
CA VAL A 118 -0.56 6.31 1.47
C VAL A 118 -0.87 5.92 2.91
N HIS A 119 -0.61 6.83 3.82
CA HIS A 119 -1.00 6.71 5.22
C HIS A 119 -2.37 7.35 5.43
N LEU A 120 -3.28 6.65 6.10
CA LEU A 120 -4.63 7.13 6.41
C LEU A 120 -4.67 7.53 7.88
N ASP A 121 -4.67 8.83 8.16
CA ASP A 121 -4.56 9.39 9.52
C ASP A 121 -5.64 8.83 10.46
N ARG A 122 -6.90 8.85 10.01
CA ARG A 122 -8.06 8.41 10.77
C ARG A 122 -8.01 6.97 11.29
N PHE A 123 -7.21 6.11 10.67
CA PHE A 123 -7.05 4.71 11.11
C PHE A 123 -5.80 4.49 11.95
N CYS A 124 -4.93 5.48 12.05
CA CYS A 124 -3.68 5.38 12.79
C CYS A 124 -3.90 5.66 14.28
N ASN A 125 -3.40 4.77 15.12
CA ASN A 125 -3.32 4.99 16.57
C ASN A 125 -1.87 5.18 17.04
N GLU A 126 -0.95 5.45 16.12
CA GLU A 126 0.47 5.68 16.40
C GLU A 126 1.15 4.57 17.22
N CYS A 127 0.74 3.31 17.02
CA CYS A 127 1.28 2.16 17.77
C CYS A 127 2.78 1.88 17.50
N GLY A 128 3.37 2.50 16.48
CA GLY A 128 4.80 2.37 16.15
C GLY A 128 5.19 1.09 15.39
N ASN A 129 4.30 0.11 15.20
CA ASN A 129 4.63 -1.16 14.54
C ASN A 129 5.27 -0.97 13.16
N CYS A 130 4.74 -0.06 12.35
CA CYS A 130 5.27 0.19 11.01
C CYS A 130 6.71 0.75 11.04
N GLY A 131 7.08 1.52 12.06
CA GLY A 131 8.45 1.98 12.29
C GLY A 131 9.34 0.85 12.82
N PHE A 132 8.87 0.11 13.81
CA PHE A 132 9.64 -1.01 14.39
C PHE A 132 10.05 -2.06 13.35
N PHE A 133 9.17 -2.38 12.42
CA PHE A 133 9.43 -3.35 11.36
C PHE A 133 9.98 -2.73 10.06
N CYS A 134 10.26 -1.42 10.05
CA CYS A 134 10.80 -0.75 8.86
C CYS A 134 12.27 -1.15 8.63
N PRO A 135 12.61 -1.80 7.50
CA PRO A 135 14.01 -2.18 7.22
C PRO A 135 14.91 -0.99 6.88
N TYR A 136 14.33 0.20 6.72
CA TYR A 136 15.03 1.45 6.40
C TYR A 136 15.08 2.41 7.58
N GLU A 137 14.77 1.94 8.80
CA GLU A 137 14.76 2.75 10.03
C GLU A 137 13.86 4.01 9.92
N GLY A 138 12.82 3.94 9.11
CA GLY A 138 11.86 5.03 8.93
C GLY A 138 10.65 4.92 9.87
N GLU A 139 9.89 5.99 9.95
CA GLU A 139 8.60 6.05 10.66
C GLU A 139 7.46 6.23 9.63
N PRO A 140 7.01 5.16 8.95
CA PRO A 140 6.07 5.26 7.83
C PRO A 140 4.80 6.06 8.13
N TYR A 141 4.32 6.03 9.37
CA TYR A 141 3.16 6.81 9.82
C TYR A 141 3.41 8.32 9.89
N LYS A 142 4.69 8.75 9.79
CA LYS A 142 5.10 10.15 9.69
C LYS A 142 5.71 10.49 8.33
N ASP A 143 6.41 9.52 7.72
CA ASP A 143 7.24 9.77 6.53
C ASP A 143 6.45 9.62 5.22
N LYS A 144 5.39 8.81 5.23
CA LYS A 144 4.56 8.60 4.04
C LYS A 144 3.58 9.74 3.84
N ALA A 145 3.17 9.94 2.59
CA ALA A 145 2.11 10.89 2.29
C ALA A 145 0.84 10.51 3.06
N THR A 146 0.39 11.39 3.94
CA THR A 146 -0.77 11.15 4.80
C THR A 146 -2.03 11.77 4.19
N LEU A 147 -3.10 10.99 4.11
CA LEU A 147 -4.44 11.46 3.82
C LEU A 147 -5.10 11.84 5.16
N PHE A 148 -5.45 13.11 5.30
CA PHE A 148 -6.22 13.64 6.41
C PHE A 148 -7.67 13.82 6.02
N ASP A 149 -8.58 13.67 6.98
CA ASP A 149 -10.01 13.87 6.74
C ASP A 149 -10.37 15.35 6.62
N THR A 150 -9.61 16.23 7.26
CA THR A 150 -9.84 17.69 7.25
C THR A 150 -8.54 18.48 7.05
N ALA A 151 -8.69 19.74 6.62
CA ALA A 151 -7.56 20.66 6.52
C ALA A 151 -7.00 21.03 7.91
N GLU A 152 -7.86 21.08 8.92
CA GLU A 152 -7.49 21.38 10.30
C GLU A 152 -6.59 20.30 10.90
N GLU A 153 -6.90 19.02 10.63
CA GLU A 153 -6.04 17.90 11.03
C GLU A 153 -4.69 17.96 10.35
N LEU A 154 -4.66 18.27 9.04
CA LEU A 154 -3.42 18.49 8.32
C LEU A 154 -2.62 19.67 8.94
N GLU A 155 -3.27 20.77 9.32
CA GLU A 155 -2.61 21.91 9.94
C GLU A 155 -2.04 21.57 11.32
N ALA A 156 -2.76 20.79 12.10
CA ALA A 156 -2.34 20.36 13.44
C ALA A 156 -1.18 19.34 13.41
N SER A 157 -1.04 18.58 12.31
CA SER A 157 0.02 17.60 12.13
C SER A 157 1.30 18.25 11.57
N ASN A 158 2.44 17.54 11.72
CA ASN A 158 3.70 17.88 11.02
C ASN A 158 3.96 16.97 9.80
N ASN A 159 3.13 15.95 9.59
CA ASN A 159 3.34 14.98 8.53
C ASN A 159 3.14 15.60 7.15
N PRO A 160 3.91 15.17 6.13
CA PRO A 160 3.63 15.49 4.75
C PRO A 160 2.33 14.79 4.34
N GLY A 161 1.46 15.49 3.62
CA GLY A 161 0.18 14.89 3.25
C GLY A 161 -0.78 15.89 2.65
N PHE A 162 -2.04 15.50 2.58
CA PHE A 162 -3.08 16.30 1.97
C PHE A 162 -4.47 15.98 2.54
N ALA A 163 -5.36 16.95 2.40
CA ALA A 163 -6.78 16.84 2.69
C ALA A 163 -7.59 17.41 1.53
N PHE A 164 -8.74 16.80 1.24
CA PHE A 164 -9.72 17.36 0.31
C PHE A 164 -10.79 18.10 1.09
N VAL A 165 -11.06 19.33 0.68
CA VAL A 165 -12.11 20.15 1.27
C VAL A 165 -13.24 20.27 0.26
N ALA A 166 -14.40 19.72 0.59
CA ALA A 166 -15.55 19.63 -0.29
C ALA A 166 -16.62 20.67 0.08
N ASP A 167 -16.52 21.88 -0.51
CA ASP A 167 -17.63 22.81 -0.59
C ASP A 167 -17.89 23.12 -2.08
N GLY A 168 -18.49 22.14 -2.79
CA GLY A 168 -18.64 22.19 -4.23
C GLY A 168 -17.56 21.41 -4.97
N LEU A 169 -16.82 22.04 -5.89
CA LEU A 169 -15.62 21.41 -6.49
C LEU A 169 -14.51 21.35 -5.42
N PRO A 170 -13.95 20.16 -5.15
CA PRO A 170 -13.04 20.00 -4.01
C PRO A 170 -11.74 20.78 -4.19
N SER A 171 -11.36 21.54 -3.18
CA SER A 171 -10.03 22.10 -3.06
C SER A 171 -9.11 21.07 -2.41
N LEU A 172 -7.80 21.17 -2.68
CA LEU A 172 -6.76 20.31 -2.13
C LEU A 172 -5.85 21.16 -1.23
N THR A 173 -5.84 20.87 0.06
CA THR A 173 -4.84 21.44 0.99
C THR A 173 -3.72 20.43 1.16
N LEU A 174 -2.46 20.84 1.03
CA LEU A 174 -1.33 19.93 1.08
C LEU A 174 -0.10 20.51 1.78
N ARG A 175 0.68 19.61 2.37
CA ARG A 175 2.00 19.85 2.96
C ARG A 175 3.01 18.95 2.27
N THR A 176 3.99 19.52 1.59
CA THR A 176 4.94 18.77 0.75
C THR A 176 6.12 18.16 1.49
N ALA A 177 6.39 18.59 2.71
CA ALA A 177 7.47 18.04 3.54
C ALA A 177 7.14 18.27 5.02
N PRO A 178 7.74 17.47 5.94
CA PRO A 178 7.53 17.62 7.37
C PRO A 178 7.79 19.07 7.85
N GLY A 179 6.89 19.59 8.69
CA GLY A 179 7.01 20.92 9.27
C GLY A 179 6.87 22.11 8.30
N ARG A 180 6.67 21.90 7.00
CA ARG A 180 6.36 22.98 6.08
C ARG A 180 4.93 23.46 6.27
N ARG A 181 4.72 24.77 6.03
CA ARG A 181 3.37 25.33 6.08
C ARG A 181 2.51 24.76 4.97
N PRO A 182 1.28 24.29 5.27
CA PRO A 182 0.32 23.85 4.27
C PRO A 182 -0.10 24.98 3.34
N PHE A 183 -0.54 24.65 2.15
CA PHE A 183 -1.15 25.57 1.22
C PHE A 183 -2.27 24.87 0.44
N SER A 184 -3.24 25.65 -0.03
CA SER A 184 -4.41 25.11 -0.73
C SER A 184 -4.33 25.42 -2.21
N LEU A 185 -4.87 24.50 -3.01
CA LEU A 185 -5.04 24.58 -4.45
C LEU A 185 -6.52 24.41 -4.77
N ASP A 186 -7.05 25.25 -5.63
CA ASP A 186 -8.39 25.05 -6.20
C ASP A 186 -8.43 23.83 -7.12
N TYR A 187 -9.64 23.41 -7.50
CA TYR A 187 -9.85 22.24 -8.35
C TYR A 187 -9.09 22.32 -9.68
N SER A 188 -9.07 23.47 -10.31
CA SER A 188 -8.41 23.66 -11.60
C SER A 188 -6.88 23.54 -11.48
N ALA A 189 -6.32 24.04 -10.41
CA ALA A 189 -4.88 24.01 -10.17
C ALA A 189 -4.36 22.59 -9.86
N TRP A 190 -5.05 21.83 -9.01
CA TRP A 190 -4.55 20.50 -8.66
C TRP A 190 -5.01 19.39 -9.62
N ASN A 191 -6.16 19.52 -10.27
CA ASN A 191 -6.67 18.53 -11.22
C ASN A 191 -6.18 18.78 -12.67
N GLY A 192 -5.61 19.94 -12.95
CA GLY A 192 -5.00 20.29 -14.23
C GLY A 192 -3.65 19.61 -14.49
N ALA A 193 -3.05 19.91 -15.65
CA ALA A 193 -1.76 19.34 -16.05
C ALA A 193 -0.56 19.95 -15.29
N ASN A 194 -0.69 21.19 -14.81
CA ASN A 194 0.40 21.95 -14.21
C ASN A 194 0.27 22.00 -12.70
N SER A 195 1.20 21.39 -12.00
CA SER A 195 1.29 21.47 -10.53
C SER A 195 2.32 22.53 -10.14
N PRO A 196 2.13 23.23 -9.01
CA PRO A 196 3.13 24.16 -8.50
C PRO A 196 4.49 23.48 -8.30
N PRO A 197 5.60 24.23 -8.48
CA PRO A 197 6.94 23.69 -8.26
C PRO A 197 7.10 23.05 -6.87
N GLY A 198 7.70 21.85 -6.82
CA GLY A 198 7.91 21.08 -5.59
C GLY A 198 6.69 20.37 -5.01
N SER A 199 5.52 20.46 -5.66
CA SER A 199 4.31 19.74 -5.24
C SER A 199 3.87 18.64 -6.20
N THR A 200 4.55 18.48 -7.33
CA THR A 200 4.14 17.62 -8.45
C THR A 200 3.82 16.18 -8.03
N ALA A 201 4.69 15.57 -7.22
CA ALA A 201 4.48 14.20 -6.74
C ALA A 201 3.24 14.10 -5.82
N MET A 202 3.11 15.01 -4.85
CA MET A 202 2.00 15.01 -3.90
C MET A 202 0.66 15.28 -4.60
N VAL A 203 0.65 16.23 -5.55
CA VAL A 203 -0.54 16.53 -6.35
C VAL A 203 -0.90 15.35 -7.27
N ALA A 204 0.09 14.69 -7.88
CA ALA A 204 -0.16 13.51 -8.70
C ALA A 204 -0.76 12.37 -7.87
N LEU A 205 -0.24 12.14 -6.66
CA LEU A 205 -0.74 11.15 -5.72
C LEU A 205 -2.18 11.47 -5.28
N ALA A 206 -2.45 12.71 -4.89
CA ALA A 206 -3.79 13.16 -4.50
C ALA A 206 -4.79 13.01 -5.65
N ARG A 207 -4.38 13.37 -6.86
CA ARG A 207 -5.21 13.23 -8.07
C ARG A 207 -5.56 11.78 -8.37
N GLU A 208 -4.59 10.89 -8.26
CA GLU A 208 -4.79 9.45 -8.47
C GLU A 208 -5.79 8.91 -7.44
N LEU A 209 -5.59 9.26 -6.18
CA LEU A 209 -6.45 8.86 -5.08
C LEU A 209 -7.89 9.36 -5.29
N TYR A 210 -8.05 10.62 -5.65
CA TYR A 210 -9.37 11.20 -5.92
C TYR A 210 -10.11 10.51 -7.07
N ARG A 211 -9.40 10.17 -8.15
CA ARG A 211 -10.00 9.62 -9.36
C ARG A 211 -10.32 8.13 -9.27
N ASN A 212 -9.40 7.36 -8.70
CA ASN A 212 -9.43 5.91 -8.79
C ASN A 212 -9.56 5.20 -7.43
N HIS A 213 -9.42 5.96 -6.32
CA HIS A 213 -9.50 5.42 -4.95
C HIS A 213 -10.42 6.26 -4.06
N SER A 214 -11.48 6.83 -4.63
CA SER A 214 -12.42 7.73 -3.93
C SER A 214 -13.04 7.11 -2.68
N TYR A 215 -13.16 5.79 -2.62
CA TYR A 215 -13.62 5.06 -1.43
C TYR A 215 -12.77 5.34 -0.19
N LEU A 216 -11.50 5.73 -0.36
CA LEU A 216 -10.63 6.15 0.75
C LEU A 216 -10.96 7.56 1.27
N LEU A 217 -11.79 8.32 0.57
CA LEU A 217 -12.21 9.67 0.97
C LEU A 217 -13.55 9.64 1.72
N GLU A 218 -14.27 8.53 1.65
CA GLU A 218 -15.57 8.38 2.32
C GLU A 218 -15.33 8.32 3.83
N LYS A 219 -15.96 9.24 4.55
CA LYS A 219 -15.97 9.21 6.02
C LYS A 219 -16.91 8.09 6.44
N SER A 220 -16.44 7.24 7.35
CA SER A 220 -17.34 6.26 7.98
C SER A 220 -18.51 6.99 8.64
N PRO A 221 -19.74 6.48 8.51
CA PRO A 221 -20.94 7.09 9.10
C PRO A 221 -20.87 7.17 10.61
#